data_323ae2c5ffb0a13cd0002739c5bbb465
#
_entry.id   323ae2c5ffb0a13cd0002739c5bbb465
#
_cell.length_a   1.000
_cell.length_b   1.000
_cell.length_c   1.000
_cell.angle_alpha   90.00
_cell.angle_beta   90.00
_cell.angle_gamma   90.00
#
_symmetry.space_group_name_H-M   'P 1'
#
loop_
_entity.id
_entity.type
_entity.pdbx_description
1 polymer ?
#
loop_
_entity_poly.entity_id
_entity_poly.type
_entity_poly.pdbx_seq_one_letter_code
_entity_poly.pdbx_strand_id
1 'polypeptide(L)' 'MTDITIAKVLDASGLACPMPIVKTRMAIDELKSGEVLKLISTDRGSCTDVPAWTASTGNPLLEQHEKDGTFVFLIQKG' A
#
# COMPACT_ATOMS: atom_id res chain seq x y z
N MET A 1 -18.23 -10.90 7.70
CA MET A 1 -17.80 -9.87 6.76
C MET A 1 -16.89 -8.88 7.49
N THR A 2 -15.75 -8.60 6.92
CA THR A 2 -14.79 -7.71 7.56
C THR A 2 -14.92 -6.31 6.99
N ASP A 3 -15.25 -5.35 7.84
CA ASP A 3 -15.29 -3.96 7.43
C ASP A 3 -13.90 -3.37 7.59
N ILE A 4 -13.31 -2.97 6.47
CA ILE A 4 -12.00 -2.34 6.47
C ILE A 4 -12.21 -0.84 6.41
N THR A 5 -11.82 -0.14 7.48
CA THR A 5 -11.86 1.32 7.51
C THR A 5 -10.52 1.84 7.04
N ILE A 6 -10.55 2.62 5.95
CA ILE A 6 -9.35 3.20 5.39
C ILE A 6 -9.01 4.49 6.12
N ALA A 7 -7.88 4.50 6.82
CA ALA A 7 -7.45 5.67 7.59
C ALA A 7 -6.78 6.73 6.71
N LYS A 8 -6.14 6.29 5.60
CA LYS A 8 -5.43 7.21 4.72
C LYS A 8 -5.40 6.64 3.31
N VAL A 9 -5.52 7.50 2.32
CA VAL A 9 -5.37 7.14 0.90
C VAL A 9 -4.10 7.80 0.38
N LEU A 10 -3.20 7.00 -0.20
CA LEU A 10 -1.99 7.47 -0.84
C LEU A 10 -2.10 7.22 -2.33
N ASP A 11 -2.20 8.28 -3.11
CA ASP A 11 -2.20 8.19 -4.56
C ASP A 11 -0.78 8.37 -5.10
N ALA A 12 -0.15 7.26 -5.46
CA ALA A 12 1.18 7.23 -6.04
C ALA A 12 1.14 6.99 -7.54
N SER A 13 0.01 7.31 -8.19
CA SER A 13 -0.14 7.18 -9.63
C SER A 13 0.91 8.03 -10.35
N GLY A 14 1.48 7.46 -11.41
CA GLY A 14 2.50 8.15 -12.20
C GLY A 14 3.90 8.09 -11.61
N LEU A 15 4.06 7.57 -10.39
CA LEU A 15 5.38 7.42 -9.78
C LEU A 15 5.95 6.05 -10.11
N ALA A 16 7.25 6.02 -10.40
CA ALA A 16 7.97 4.78 -10.69
C ALA A 16 8.79 4.33 -9.48
N CYS A 17 9.09 3.02 -9.42
CA CYS A 17 9.95 2.45 -8.41
C CYS A 17 11.24 3.26 -8.28
N PRO A 18 11.71 3.57 -7.06
CA PRO A 18 11.22 3.09 -5.77
C PRO A 18 10.20 4.02 -5.08
N MET A 19 9.72 5.05 -5.76
CA MET A 19 8.91 6.09 -5.12
C MET A 19 7.60 5.59 -4.49
N PRO A 20 6.85 4.65 -5.09
CA PRO A 20 5.65 4.15 -4.42
C PRO A 20 5.95 3.56 -3.04
N ILE A 21 7.07 2.83 -2.91
CA ILE A 21 7.47 2.24 -1.62
C ILE A 21 7.93 3.32 -0.64
N VAL A 22 8.71 4.29 -1.11
CA VAL A 22 9.18 5.39 -0.26
C VAL A 22 7.99 6.16 0.31
N LYS A 23 7.02 6.50 -0.52
CA LYS A 23 5.82 7.21 -0.09
C LYS A 23 4.97 6.36 0.85
N THR A 24 4.86 5.07 0.58
CA THR A 24 4.11 4.14 1.43
C THR A 24 4.72 4.09 2.83
N ARG A 25 6.05 4.00 2.92
CA ARG A 25 6.73 3.99 4.20
C ARG A 25 6.44 5.25 5.01
N MET A 26 6.50 6.40 4.36
CA MET A 26 6.21 7.67 5.02
C MET A 26 4.75 7.73 5.51
N ALA A 27 3.82 7.26 4.68
CA ALA A 27 2.40 7.27 5.02
C ALA A 27 2.11 6.31 6.19
N ILE A 28 2.69 5.12 6.17
CA ILE A 28 2.50 4.12 7.22
C ILE A 28 3.05 4.64 8.56
N ASP A 29 4.18 5.37 8.53
CA ASP A 29 4.76 5.92 9.76
C ASP A 29 3.84 6.94 10.44
N GLU A 30 2.91 7.54 9.70
CA GLU A 30 1.94 8.48 10.24
C GLU A 30 0.71 7.79 10.85
N LEU A 31 0.55 6.49 10.62
CA LEU A 31 -0.61 5.73 11.10
C LEU A 31 -0.33 5.08 12.44
N LYS A 32 -1.43 4.78 13.15
CA LYS A 32 -1.38 3.99 14.38
C LYS A 32 -1.53 2.52 14.04
N SER A 33 -1.00 1.66 14.91
CA SER A 33 -1.15 0.22 14.76
C SER A 33 -2.60 -0.17 14.53
N GLY A 34 -2.84 -0.97 13.51
CA GLY A 34 -4.18 -1.43 13.13
C GLY A 34 -4.89 -0.57 12.10
N GLU A 35 -4.42 0.66 11.85
CA GLU A 35 -4.99 1.50 10.82
C GLU A 35 -4.58 1.03 9.43
N VAL A 36 -5.44 1.29 8.44
CA VAL A 36 -5.27 0.79 7.08
C VAL A 36 -4.96 1.92 6.10
N LEU A 37 -3.94 1.71 5.29
CA LEU A 37 -3.57 2.59 4.19
C LEU A 37 -4.05 2.00 2.88
N LYS A 38 -4.69 2.82 2.06
CA LYS A 38 -4.99 2.46 0.67
C LYS A 38 -3.93 3.08 -0.23
N LEU A 39 -3.09 2.25 -0.81
CA LEU A 39 -2.06 2.67 -1.75
C LEU A 39 -2.55 2.46 -3.18
N ILE A 40 -2.46 3.49 -4.00
CA ILE A 40 -2.79 3.42 -5.42
C ILE A 40 -1.50 3.65 -6.20
N SER A 41 -1.18 2.74 -7.12
CA SER A 41 0.03 2.83 -7.93
C SER A 41 -0.28 2.45 -9.38
N THR A 42 0.45 3.03 -10.32
CA THR A 42 0.38 2.64 -11.74
C THR A 42 1.68 1.96 -12.20
N ASP A 43 2.63 1.80 -11.29
CA ASP A 43 3.89 1.12 -11.60
C ASP A 43 3.75 -0.39 -11.38
N ARG A 44 3.96 -1.16 -12.45
CA ARG A 44 3.85 -2.63 -12.40
C ARG A 44 4.82 -3.24 -11.37
N GLY A 45 5.96 -2.62 -11.14
CA GLY A 45 6.93 -3.08 -10.13
C GLY A 45 6.34 -3.14 -8.73
N SER A 46 5.30 -2.35 -8.45
CA SER A 46 4.61 -2.37 -7.16
C SER A 46 4.00 -3.73 -6.85
N CYS A 47 3.59 -4.48 -7.87
CA CYS A 47 3.00 -5.80 -7.67
C CYS A 47 3.96 -6.78 -7.00
N THR A 48 5.25 -6.57 -7.16
CA THR A 48 6.30 -7.38 -6.52
C THR A 48 6.83 -6.67 -5.28
N ASP A 49 7.07 -5.37 -5.38
CA ASP A 49 7.74 -4.61 -4.33
C ASP A 49 6.86 -4.43 -3.08
N VAL A 50 5.57 -4.17 -3.26
CA VAL A 50 4.68 -3.94 -2.12
C VAL A 50 4.50 -5.20 -1.27
N PRO A 51 4.19 -6.38 -1.84
CA PRO A 51 4.10 -7.59 -1.02
C PRO A 51 5.41 -7.91 -0.29
N ALA A 52 6.55 -7.72 -0.95
CA ALA A 52 7.85 -7.98 -0.33
C ALA A 52 8.11 -7.01 0.82
N TRP A 53 7.80 -5.73 0.63
CA TRP A 53 7.99 -4.71 1.66
C TRP A 53 7.07 -4.94 2.85
N THR A 54 5.80 -5.28 2.62
CA THR A 54 4.86 -5.52 3.71
C THR A 54 5.27 -6.75 4.53
N ALA A 55 5.73 -7.81 3.87
CA ALA A 55 6.22 -8.99 4.57
C ALA A 55 7.47 -8.69 5.40
N SER A 56 8.38 -7.89 4.83
CA SER A 56 9.64 -7.54 5.47
C SER A 56 9.45 -6.63 6.69
N THR A 57 8.45 -5.75 6.65
CA THR A 57 8.25 -4.74 7.69
C THR A 57 7.19 -5.12 8.72
N GLY A 58 6.48 -6.23 8.52
CA GLY A 58 5.44 -6.66 9.45
C GLY A 58 4.16 -5.83 9.38
N ASN A 59 3.91 -5.16 8.25
CA ASN A 59 2.66 -4.45 7.99
C ASN A 59 1.80 -5.32 7.07
N PRO A 60 0.77 -6.01 7.58
CA PRO A 60 0.03 -6.97 6.76
C PRO A 60 -0.59 -6.37 5.51
N LEU A 61 -0.42 -7.05 4.38
CA LEU A 61 -1.11 -6.70 3.13
C LEU A 61 -2.47 -7.40 3.15
N LEU A 62 -3.53 -6.63 3.31
CA LEU A 62 -4.88 -7.18 3.46
C LEU A 62 -5.52 -7.52 2.12
N GLU A 63 -5.37 -6.65 1.12
CA GLU A 63 -5.94 -6.84 -0.21
C GLU A 63 -5.02 -6.26 -1.27
N GLN A 64 -5.11 -6.84 -2.47
CA GLN A 64 -4.36 -6.36 -3.62
C GLN A 64 -5.26 -6.54 -4.85
N HIS A 65 -5.48 -5.45 -5.58
CA HIS A 65 -6.35 -5.44 -6.77
C HIS A 65 -5.64 -4.77 -7.94
N GLU A 66 -5.99 -5.20 -9.14
CA GLU A 66 -5.53 -4.55 -10.37
C GLU A 66 -6.73 -4.32 -11.27
N LYS A 67 -6.79 -3.12 -11.89
CA LYS A 67 -7.78 -2.80 -12.89
C LYS A 67 -7.18 -1.79 -13.86
N ASP A 68 -7.09 -2.18 -15.13
CA ASP A 68 -6.65 -1.28 -16.23
C ASP A 68 -5.32 -0.59 -15.95
N GLY A 69 -4.35 -1.34 -15.43
CA GLY A 69 -3.02 -0.81 -15.17
C GLY A 69 -2.90 -0.02 -13.87
N THR A 70 -3.95 0.04 -13.08
CA THR A 70 -3.94 0.65 -11.76
C THR A 70 -3.95 -0.43 -10.70
N PHE A 71 -3.02 -0.35 -9.76
CA PHE A 71 -2.86 -1.33 -8.70
C PHE A 71 -3.25 -0.70 -7.37
N VAL A 72 -4.10 -1.39 -6.61
CA VAL A 72 -4.58 -0.92 -5.31
C VAL A 72 -4.18 -1.92 -4.24
N PHE A 73 -3.59 -1.42 -3.17
CA PHE A 73 -3.13 -2.25 -2.06
C PHE A 73 -3.72 -1.71 -0.77
N LEU A 74 -4.29 -2.60 0.05
CA LEU A 74 -4.72 -2.25 1.41
C LEU A 74 -3.71 -2.81 2.39
N ILE A 75 -3.02 -1.92 3.07
CA ILE A 75 -1.91 -2.26 3.97
C ILE A 75 -2.26 -1.82 5.38
N GLN A 76 -2.20 -2.74 6.33
CA GLN A 76 -2.47 -2.44 7.73
C GLN A 76 -1.16 -2.09 8.45
N LYS A 77 -1.20 -1.04 9.26
CA LYS A 77 -0.06 -0.71 10.12
C LYS A 77 0.11 -1.78 11.17
N GLY A 78 1.27 -2.38 11.21
CA GLY A 78 1.62 -3.40 12.19
C GLY A 78 1.94 -2.88 13.59
#